data_fdf22edfa597504eebefb82d56ee635c
#
_entry.id   fdf22edfa597504eebefb82d56ee635c
#
_cell.length_a   1.000
_cell.length_b   1.000
_cell.length_c   1.000
_cell.angle_alpha   90.00
_cell.angle_beta   90.00
_cell.angle_gamma   90.00
#
_symmetry.space_group_name_H-M   'P 1'
#
loop_
_entity.id
_entity.type
_entity.pdbx_description
1 polymer ?
#
loop_
_entity_poly.entity_id
_entity_poly.type
_entity_poly.pdbx_seq_one_letter_code
_entity_poly.pdbx_strand_id
1 'polypeptide(L)'
;MIVRILLLFIALFTFGAQAQAIKESYAFAVLGEPRYAFNFNHFDYVNPAAPKGGQITLSALGTFDNFNRYALRGNPGARTEQLYDTLFTTSDDEPGSYYPLIAESARYAEDYSWVEVAINPRARFHDGSPITARDVEFTFQKFMTEGVPQFRLVYKGTTVKAIAPLTVRIELAKPGKEDMLSLFSLPVFPEKYWKDHKLSDPLATPPLASGPYRITSWKMGQNIVYSRVKDYWAANLPVNRGRWNFDTIRYDYYLDDNVAFEAFKAGAFDLRMENDAKNWATRYTGKNFDKKYIIKDEQKNESAQDTRWLAFNIQRPVFSDRRVREAITLAFDFEWMNKALFYNAWSRTNSYFQNTEYAARNYPDAAELVLLAPMKKDLPPEVFTQIYQPPVSKGDDYDRDNLLKADKLLNEAGWVLKGQQRVNVTTGQPLSFELLLPASSNSQWVLPFQHSLQRLGINMDIRKVDNSQITNRMRSRDYDMMPRVWRAMPWPSSDLQISWSSEYINSTYNAPGVQSPVIDSLINQIIAAQGNKEKLLPLGRALDRVLTWNYYMLPMWYMAEDRLAWWDKFSQPAVRPVYSLGIDTWWYDVNKATKLPSARQQGE
;
A
#
# COMPACT_ATOMS: atom_id res chain seq x y z
N MET A 1 42.89 -76.52 5.42
CA MET A 1 42.06 -76.10 4.30
C MET A 1 40.99 -75.20 4.91
N ILE A 2 41.18 -73.88 4.83
CA ILE A 2 40.38 -72.87 5.53
C ILE A 2 39.37 -72.29 4.52
N VAL A 3 38.07 -72.47 4.77
CA VAL A 3 37.00 -71.90 4.00
C VAL A 3 36.62 -70.52 4.64
N ARG A 4 36.88 -69.46 3.91
CA ARG A 4 36.45 -68.12 4.30
C ARG A 4 35.00 -67.88 3.85
N ILE A 5 34.10 -67.66 4.79
CA ILE A 5 32.74 -67.21 4.55
C ILE A 5 32.74 -65.64 4.49
N LEU A 6 32.38 -65.13 3.30
CA LEU A 6 32.22 -63.66 3.07
C LEU A 6 30.77 -63.30 3.39
N LEU A 7 30.53 -62.53 4.51
CA LEU A 7 29.25 -61.96 4.85
C LEU A 7 29.10 -60.66 4.09
N LEU A 8 28.18 -60.60 3.11
CA LEU A 8 27.75 -59.37 2.43
C LEU A 8 26.71 -58.66 3.31
N PHE A 9 27.08 -57.51 3.89
CA PHE A 9 26.12 -56.59 4.50
C PHE A 9 25.46 -55.75 3.39
N ILE A 10 24.22 -56.05 3.04
CA ILE A 10 23.37 -55.18 2.23
C ILE A 10 22.76 -54.14 3.19
N ALA A 11 23.29 -52.92 3.19
CA ALA A 11 22.67 -51.78 3.84
C ALA A 11 21.47 -51.32 2.99
N LEU A 12 20.28 -51.70 3.39
CA LEU A 12 19.03 -51.13 2.88
C LEU A 12 18.92 -49.66 3.36
N PHE A 13 19.30 -48.72 2.52
CA PHE A 13 18.89 -47.32 2.66
C PHE A 13 17.39 -47.23 2.35
N THR A 14 16.57 -47.33 3.37
CA THR A 14 15.18 -46.91 3.27
C THR A 14 15.18 -45.37 3.17
N PHE A 15 15.06 -44.84 1.97
CA PHE A 15 14.59 -43.47 1.78
C PHE A 15 13.15 -43.43 2.32
N GLY A 16 12.99 -43.04 3.57
CA GLY A 16 11.71 -42.64 4.09
C GLY A 16 11.31 -41.37 3.36
N ALA A 17 10.48 -41.51 2.33
CA ALA A 17 9.72 -40.35 1.85
C ALA A 17 8.89 -39.88 3.03
N GLN A 18 9.33 -38.82 3.71
CA GLN A 18 8.52 -38.13 4.71
C GLN A 18 7.27 -37.65 3.96
N ALA A 19 6.14 -38.31 4.18
CA ALA A 19 4.87 -37.88 3.65
C ALA A 19 4.63 -36.46 4.22
N GLN A 20 4.67 -35.48 3.35
CA GLN A 20 4.44 -34.08 3.73
C GLN A 20 3.06 -33.98 4.39
N ALA A 21 2.99 -33.40 5.60
CA ALA A 21 1.75 -33.31 6.35
C ALA A 21 0.74 -32.45 5.55
N ILE A 22 -0.42 -33.02 5.26
CA ILE A 22 -1.52 -32.33 4.61
C ILE A 22 -2.30 -31.61 5.71
N LYS A 23 -2.46 -30.32 5.55
CA LYS A 23 -3.27 -29.46 6.43
C LYS A 23 -4.58 -29.09 5.73
N GLU A 24 -5.57 -28.70 6.51
CA GLU A 24 -6.83 -28.16 6.03
C GLU A 24 -7.17 -26.88 6.81
N SER A 25 -7.62 -25.85 6.11
CA SER A 25 -8.08 -24.62 6.73
C SER A 25 -9.24 -24.01 5.94
N TYR A 26 -10.09 -23.31 6.66
CA TYR A 26 -11.16 -22.50 6.06
C TYR A 26 -10.72 -21.06 5.82
N ALA A 27 -9.70 -20.56 6.55
CA ALA A 27 -9.18 -19.19 6.43
C ALA A 27 -7.67 -19.17 6.58
N PHE A 28 -7.04 -18.14 6.07
CA PHE A 28 -5.59 -18.02 6.04
C PHE A 28 -5.16 -16.60 6.44
N ALA A 29 -3.97 -16.49 7.02
CA ALA A 29 -3.28 -15.22 7.20
C ALA A 29 -1.85 -15.34 6.70
N VAL A 30 -1.32 -14.30 6.05
CA VAL A 30 0.09 -14.26 5.63
C VAL A 30 0.99 -14.41 6.84
N LEU A 31 0.65 -13.70 7.94
CA LEU A 31 1.36 -13.76 9.21
C LEU A 31 0.44 -14.17 10.34
N GLY A 32 0.88 -15.15 11.14
CA GLY A 32 0.11 -15.64 12.28
C GLY A 32 -1.14 -16.44 11.87
N GLU A 33 -2.18 -16.34 12.69
CA GLU A 33 -3.47 -17.00 12.50
C GLU A 33 -4.55 -15.97 12.16
N PRO A 34 -5.58 -16.35 11.38
CA PRO A 34 -6.72 -15.48 11.12
C PRO A 34 -7.44 -15.07 12.41
N ARG A 35 -7.83 -13.81 12.51
CA ARG A 35 -8.54 -13.24 13.67
C ARG A 35 -9.88 -13.89 13.94
N TYR A 36 -10.65 -14.18 12.90
CA TYR A 36 -12.01 -14.70 13.01
C TYR A 36 -12.03 -16.22 13.00
N ALA A 37 -12.70 -16.80 13.99
CA ALA A 37 -12.85 -18.24 14.14
C ALA A 37 -13.74 -18.86 13.03
N PHE A 38 -13.66 -20.18 12.83
CA PHE A 38 -14.37 -20.91 11.78
C PHE A 38 -15.88 -20.61 11.70
N ASN A 39 -16.52 -20.39 12.81
CA ASN A 39 -17.97 -20.16 12.89
C ASN A 39 -18.36 -18.71 13.17
N PHE A 40 -17.47 -17.74 12.83
CA PHE A 40 -17.84 -16.34 13.00
C PHE A 40 -19.10 -15.98 12.20
N ASN A 41 -19.88 -15.04 12.72
CA ASN A 41 -21.16 -14.68 12.12
C ASN A 41 -21.06 -13.51 11.14
N HIS A 42 -20.17 -12.55 11.43
CA HIS A 42 -19.89 -11.35 10.63
C HIS A 42 -18.59 -10.73 11.13
N PHE A 43 -18.01 -9.84 10.36
CA PHE A 43 -16.88 -9.02 10.82
C PHE A 43 -17.30 -8.05 11.93
N ASP A 44 -16.37 -7.68 12.81
CA ASP A 44 -16.64 -6.79 13.96
C ASP A 44 -17.01 -5.37 13.53
N TYR A 45 -16.56 -4.93 12.37
CA TYR A 45 -16.76 -3.59 11.83
C TYR A 45 -18.03 -3.41 10.99
N VAL A 46 -19.00 -4.31 11.09
CA VAL A 46 -20.29 -4.20 10.39
C VAL A 46 -21.45 -4.09 11.37
N ASN A 47 -22.57 -3.58 10.88
CA ASN A 47 -23.86 -3.77 11.52
C ASN A 47 -24.63 -4.85 10.75
N PRO A 48 -24.79 -6.08 11.26
CA PRO A 48 -25.48 -7.15 10.55
C PRO A 48 -26.98 -6.86 10.32
N ALA A 49 -27.54 -5.92 11.08
CA ALA A 49 -28.93 -5.46 10.94
C ALA A 49 -29.05 -4.18 10.08
N ALA A 50 -27.97 -3.73 9.42
CA ALA A 50 -28.02 -2.55 8.56
C ALA A 50 -29.09 -2.70 7.47
N PRO A 51 -30.03 -1.73 7.30
CA PRO A 51 -31.06 -1.81 6.28
C PRO A 51 -30.46 -1.75 4.89
N LYS A 52 -31.04 -2.50 3.96
CA LYS A 52 -30.72 -2.43 2.54
C LYS A 52 -31.60 -1.41 1.87
N GLY A 53 -31.01 -0.54 1.03
CA GLY A 53 -31.78 0.46 0.28
C GLY A 53 -31.03 1.74 0.02
N GLY A 54 -31.68 2.65 -0.68
CA GLY A 54 -31.14 3.97 -0.99
C GLY A 54 -29.98 3.98 -1.98
N GLN A 55 -29.42 5.16 -2.15
CA GLN A 55 -28.35 5.42 -3.10
C GLN A 55 -27.22 6.19 -2.44
N ILE A 56 -25.99 5.88 -2.87
CA ILE A 56 -24.82 6.73 -2.67
C ILE A 56 -24.29 7.16 -4.04
N THR A 57 -24.04 8.47 -4.19
CA THR A 57 -23.38 9.05 -5.36
C THR A 57 -21.98 9.48 -4.97
N LEU A 58 -21.01 9.02 -5.72
CA LEU A 58 -19.58 9.29 -5.53
C LEU A 58 -19.04 10.04 -6.75
N SER A 59 -17.90 10.70 -6.59
CA SER A 59 -17.20 11.31 -7.72
C SER A 59 -16.00 10.48 -8.15
N ALA A 60 -15.63 10.62 -9.42
CA ALA A 60 -14.36 10.17 -9.95
C ALA A 60 -13.71 11.31 -10.76
N LEU A 61 -12.39 11.46 -10.67
CA LEU A 61 -11.65 12.44 -11.47
C LEU A 61 -11.20 11.83 -12.81
N GLY A 62 -11.21 12.66 -13.85
CA GLY A 62 -10.85 12.26 -15.19
C GLY A 62 -12.02 11.71 -15.99
N THR A 63 -11.81 10.61 -16.69
CA THR A 63 -12.79 9.97 -17.56
C THR A 63 -12.56 8.46 -17.61
N PHE A 64 -13.51 7.72 -18.20
CA PHE A 64 -13.35 6.30 -18.49
C PHE A 64 -13.82 5.99 -19.91
N ASP A 65 -13.27 4.93 -20.48
CA ASP A 65 -13.57 4.50 -21.85
C ASP A 65 -13.83 2.99 -22.00
N ASN A 66 -13.74 2.25 -20.86
CA ASN A 66 -13.97 0.82 -20.88
C ASN A 66 -14.36 0.24 -19.49
N PHE A 67 -14.81 -1.03 -19.48
CA PHE A 67 -15.24 -1.76 -18.27
C PHE A 67 -14.31 -2.92 -17.91
N ASN A 68 -13.17 -3.07 -18.59
CA ASN A 68 -12.19 -4.09 -18.26
C ASN A 68 -11.03 -3.49 -17.46
N ARG A 69 -11.02 -3.75 -16.15
CA ARG A 69 -9.94 -3.29 -15.24
C ARG A 69 -8.56 -3.81 -15.64
N TYR A 70 -8.49 -4.91 -16.35
CA TYR A 70 -7.25 -5.62 -16.70
C TYR A 70 -6.74 -5.30 -18.10
N ALA A 71 -7.44 -4.44 -18.84
CA ALA A 71 -7.00 -3.98 -20.15
C ALA A 71 -5.63 -3.28 -20.06
N LEU A 72 -4.78 -3.51 -21.06
CA LEU A 72 -3.44 -2.90 -21.12
C LEU A 72 -3.47 -1.47 -21.66
N ARG A 73 -4.63 -0.98 -22.08
CA ARG A 73 -4.86 0.36 -22.63
C ARG A 73 -6.23 0.89 -22.21
N GLY A 74 -6.39 2.20 -22.27
CA GLY A 74 -7.63 2.88 -21.88
C GLY A 74 -7.73 3.12 -20.38
N ASN A 75 -8.84 3.73 -19.97
CA ASN A 75 -9.15 4.09 -18.59
C ASN A 75 -10.37 3.27 -18.13
N PRO A 76 -10.21 2.31 -17.22
CA PRO A 76 -11.33 1.51 -16.74
C PRO A 76 -12.26 2.35 -15.86
N GLY A 77 -13.55 2.02 -15.91
CA GLY A 77 -14.57 2.65 -15.08
C GLY A 77 -14.30 2.45 -13.60
N ALA A 78 -14.63 3.44 -12.78
CA ALA A 78 -14.52 3.38 -11.34
C ALA A 78 -15.26 2.15 -10.78
N ARG A 79 -14.68 1.44 -9.81
CA ARG A 79 -15.19 0.24 -9.14
C ARG A 79 -15.24 -1.04 -10.00
N THR A 80 -14.73 -1.04 -11.22
CA THR A 80 -14.72 -2.25 -12.07
C THR A 80 -13.88 -3.40 -11.51
N GLU A 81 -12.95 -3.12 -10.58
CA GLU A 81 -12.19 -4.12 -9.84
C GLU A 81 -13.07 -4.99 -8.89
N GLN A 82 -14.24 -4.52 -8.52
CA GLN A 82 -15.15 -5.19 -7.59
C GLN A 82 -16.33 -5.91 -8.29
N LEU A 83 -16.26 -6.08 -9.59
CA LEU A 83 -17.31 -6.78 -10.35
C LEU A 83 -17.34 -8.29 -10.08
N TYR A 84 -16.20 -8.89 -9.74
CA TYR A 84 -16.04 -10.33 -9.59
C TYR A 84 -15.76 -10.73 -8.14
N ASP A 85 -16.36 -11.85 -7.73
CA ASP A 85 -15.94 -12.52 -6.53
C ASP A 85 -14.58 -13.22 -6.73
N THR A 86 -13.86 -13.41 -5.63
CA THR A 86 -12.59 -14.09 -5.54
C THR A 86 -12.74 -15.42 -4.79
N LEU A 87 -11.72 -16.28 -4.81
CA LEU A 87 -11.77 -17.52 -4.03
C LEU A 87 -11.94 -17.24 -2.53
N PHE A 88 -11.13 -16.32 -2.01
CA PHE A 88 -11.21 -15.82 -0.64
C PHE A 88 -11.26 -14.30 -0.68
N THR A 89 -11.86 -13.69 0.32
CA THR A 89 -11.90 -12.23 0.51
C THR A 89 -11.08 -11.81 1.72
N THR A 90 -10.60 -10.57 1.74
CA THR A 90 -9.84 -10.00 2.86
C THR A 90 -10.77 -9.39 3.92
N SER A 91 -10.26 -9.23 5.14
CA SER A 91 -10.89 -8.43 6.18
C SER A 91 -10.24 -7.05 6.26
N ASP A 92 -11.06 -6.02 6.46
CA ASP A 92 -10.60 -4.63 6.56
C ASP A 92 -10.10 -4.25 7.98
N ASP A 93 -10.06 -5.19 8.90
CA ASP A 93 -9.51 -5.00 10.26
C ASP A 93 -8.26 -5.86 10.55
N GLU A 94 -7.78 -6.63 9.56
CA GLU A 94 -6.51 -7.35 9.65
C GLU A 94 -5.83 -7.47 8.28
N PRO A 95 -4.57 -7.05 8.14
CA PRO A 95 -3.86 -7.12 6.86
C PRO A 95 -3.44 -8.55 6.52
N GLY A 96 -3.53 -8.91 5.24
CA GLY A 96 -3.06 -10.20 4.75
C GLY A 96 -3.89 -11.40 5.20
N SER A 97 -5.14 -11.20 5.59
CA SER A 97 -6.09 -12.26 5.92
C SER A 97 -6.93 -12.66 4.71
N TYR A 98 -7.36 -13.93 4.69
CA TYR A 98 -8.14 -14.51 3.59
C TYR A 98 -9.24 -15.39 4.16
N TYR A 99 -10.49 -14.97 3.97
CA TYR A 99 -11.69 -15.64 4.45
C TYR A 99 -12.53 -16.20 3.29
N PRO A 100 -13.26 -17.32 3.49
CA PRO A 100 -13.96 -17.99 2.39
C PRO A 100 -14.99 -17.09 1.70
N LEU A 101 -14.99 -17.09 0.37
CA LEU A 101 -16.01 -16.47 -0.46
C LEU A 101 -16.48 -17.49 -1.51
N ILE A 102 -15.85 -17.58 -2.70
CA ILE A 102 -16.14 -18.68 -3.63
C ILE A 102 -15.64 -20.02 -3.06
N ALA A 103 -14.52 -20.01 -2.37
CA ALA A 103 -14.02 -21.19 -1.65
C ALA A 103 -14.82 -21.45 -0.37
N GLU A 104 -14.92 -22.73 0.06
CA GLU A 104 -15.39 -23.13 1.38
C GLU A 104 -14.22 -23.46 2.32
N SER A 105 -13.22 -24.14 1.81
CA SER A 105 -11.99 -24.52 2.53
C SER A 105 -10.87 -24.83 1.55
N ALA A 106 -9.67 -25.03 2.06
CA ALA A 106 -8.57 -25.53 1.27
C ALA A 106 -7.72 -26.55 2.04
N ARG A 107 -7.25 -27.58 1.34
CA ARG A 107 -6.23 -28.53 1.78
C ARG A 107 -4.90 -28.13 1.17
N TYR A 108 -3.82 -28.21 1.92
CA TYR A 108 -2.54 -27.69 1.46
C TYR A 108 -1.34 -28.41 2.07
N ALA A 109 -0.22 -28.37 1.35
CA ALA A 109 1.07 -28.77 1.87
C ALA A 109 1.56 -27.73 2.89
N GLU A 110 2.23 -28.17 3.95
CA GLU A 110 2.73 -27.28 5.01
C GLU A 110 3.66 -26.16 4.50
N ASP A 111 4.42 -26.43 3.43
CA ASP A 111 5.29 -25.46 2.76
C ASP A 111 4.58 -24.61 1.68
N TYR A 112 3.28 -24.78 1.49
CA TYR A 112 2.49 -24.13 0.44
C TYR A 112 2.99 -24.41 -0.99
N SER A 113 3.64 -25.53 -1.22
CA SER A 113 4.00 -25.97 -2.57
C SER A 113 2.76 -26.25 -3.44
N TRP A 114 1.69 -26.71 -2.81
CA TRP A 114 0.38 -26.88 -3.45
C TRP A 114 -0.78 -26.61 -2.49
N VAL A 115 -1.91 -26.23 -3.08
CA VAL A 115 -3.20 -26.05 -2.39
C VAL A 115 -4.32 -26.63 -3.25
N GLU A 116 -5.25 -27.36 -2.64
CA GLU A 116 -6.53 -27.79 -3.23
C GLU A 116 -7.67 -26.97 -2.61
N VAL A 117 -8.35 -26.19 -3.41
CA VAL A 117 -9.46 -25.33 -2.97
C VAL A 117 -10.79 -25.99 -3.30
N ALA A 118 -11.63 -26.17 -2.28
CA ALA A 118 -13.00 -26.61 -2.44
C ALA A 118 -13.91 -25.39 -2.74
N ILE A 119 -14.65 -25.46 -3.84
CA ILE A 119 -15.56 -24.38 -4.29
C ILE A 119 -16.95 -24.59 -3.70
N ASN A 120 -17.55 -23.52 -3.21
CA ASN A 120 -18.90 -23.51 -2.67
C ASN A 120 -19.93 -23.88 -3.79
N PRO A 121 -20.72 -24.94 -3.64
CA PRO A 121 -21.65 -25.38 -4.67
C PRO A 121 -22.79 -24.36 -4.95
N ARG A 122 -22.97 -23.36 -4.08
CA ARG A 122 -23.94 -22.28 -4.27
C ARG A 122 -23.38 -21.10 -5.08
N ALA A 123 -22.06 -21.04 -5.32
CA ALA A 123 -21.45 -19.92 -6.03
C ALA A 123 -21.99 -19.78 -7.46
N ARG A 124 -22.41 -18.57 -7.83
CA ARG A 124 -23.08 -18.27 -9.10
C ARG A 124 -22.58 -16.96 -9.71
N PHE A 125 -22.55 -16.93 -11.04
CA PHE A 125 -22.48 -15.68 -11.81
C PHE A 125 -23.85 -14.97 -11.85
N HIS A 126 -23.87 -13.72 -12.30
CA HIS A 126 -25.09 -12.89 -12.36
C HIS A 126 -26.21 -13.46 -13.26
N ASP A 127 -25.90 -14.35 -14.17
CA ASP A 127 -26.89 -15.05 -15.01
C ASP A 127 -27.37 -16.37 -14.41
N GLY A 128 -27.01 -16.66 -13.17
CA GLY A 128 -27.39 -17.87 -12.45
C GLY A 128 -26.54 -19.11 -12.76
N SER A 129 -25.59 -19.04 -13.70
CA SER A 129 -24.70 -20.17 -13.98
C SER A 129 -23.72 -20.43 -12.82
N PRO A 130 -23.38 -21.71 -12.54
CA PRO A 130 -22.49 -22.05 -11.44
C PRO A 130 -21.07 -21.57 -11.71
N ILE A 131 -20.38 -21.17 -10.63
CA ILE A 131 -18.93 -20.97 -10.64
C ILE A 131 -18.27 -22.31 -10.35
N THR A 132 -17.33 -22.74 -11.19
CA THR A 132 -16.72 -24.06 -11.14
C THR A 132 -15.18 -23.98 -11.07
N ALA A 133 -14.55 -25.10 -10.76
CA ALA A 133 -13.08 -25.21 -10.79
C ALA A 133 -12.50 -24.91 -12.18
N ARG A 134 -13.28 -25.16 -13.25
CA ARG A 134 -12.89 -24.83 -14.61
C ARG A 134 -12.77 -23.33 -14.85
N ASP A 135 -13.67 -22.51 -14.27
CA ASP A 135 -13.59 -21.06 -14.37
C ASP A 135 -12.32 -20.52 -13.67
N VAL A 136 -11.91 -21.13 -12.55
CA VAL A 136 -10.67 -20.75 -11.86
C VAL A 136 -9.43 -21.12 -12.70
N GLU A 137 -9.38 -22.34 -13.23
CA GLU A 137 -8.29 -22.76 -14.14
C GLU A 137 -8.21 -21.83 -15.36
N PHE A 138 -9.34 -21.58 -15.99
CA PHE A 138 -9.43 -20.68 -17.15
C PHE A 138 -8.94 -19.26 -16.79
N THR A 139 -9.38 -18.71 -15.66
CA THR A 139 -8.95 -17.38 -15.21
C THR A 139 -7.44 -17.27 -15.08
N PHE A 140 -6.82 -18.24 -14.40
CA PHE A 140 -5.36 -18.25 -14.24
C PHE A 140 -4.64 -18.30 -15.59
N GLN A 141 -5.08 -19.20 -16.49
CA GLN A 141 -4.52 -19.31 -17.83
C GLN A 141 -4.67 -17.99 -18.61
N LYS A 142 -5.80 -17.31 -18.46
CA LYS A 142 -6.06 -16.01 -19.10
C LYS A 142 -5.06 -14.94 -18.62
N PHE A 143 -4.81 -14.87 -17.31
CA PHE A 143 -3.79 -13.98 -16.75
C PHE A 143 -2.37 -14.36 -17.19
N MET A 144 -2.05 -15.63 -17.29
CA MET A 144 -0.73 -16.12 -17.74
C MET A 144 -0.46 -15.87 -19.22
N THR A 145 -1.50 -15.78 -20.06
CA THR A 145 -1.36 -15.56 -21.50
C THR A 145 -1.53 -14.10 -21.91
N GLU A 146 -2.46 -13.39 -21.28
CA GLU A 146 -2.91 -12.06 -21.71
C GLU A 146 -2.76 -10.99 -20.61
N GLY A 147 -2.46 -11.36 -19.37
CA GLY A 147 -2.27 -10.43 -18.25
C GLY A 147 -1.00 -9.61 -18.33
N VAL A 148 -0.81 -8.72 -17.34
CA VAL A 148 0.39 -7.89 -17.24
C VAL A 148 1.67 -8.73 -17.14
N PRO A 149 2.79 -8.28 -17.71
CA PRO A 149 4.05 -9.05 -17.71
C PRO A 149 4.52 -9.46 -16.31
N GLN A 150 4.32 -8.61 -15.30
CA GLN A 150 4.71 -8.86 -13.92
C GLN A 150 4.03 -10.11 -13.35
N PHE A 151 2.72 -10.27 -13.58
CA PHE A 151 1.99 -11.47 -13.14
C PHE A 151 2.59 -12.74 -13.74
N ARG A 152 2.88 -12.72 -15.04
CA ARG A 152 3.48 -13.85 -15.76
C ARG A 152 4.88 -14.21 -15.25
N LEU A 153 5.66 -13.22 -14.81
CA LEU A 153 6.99 -13.46 -14.24
C LEU A 153 6.90 -14.10 -12.86
N VAL A 154 6.05 -13.57 -11.97
CA VAL A 154 5.88 -14.09 -10.60
C VAL A 154 5.39 -15.54 -10.61
N TYR A 155 4.40 -15.86 -11.45
CA TYR A 155 3.76 -17.18 -11.48
C TYR A 155 4.28 -18.10 -12.59
N LYS A 156 5.45 -17.80 -13.16
CA LYS A 156 6.07 -18.67 -14.18
C LYS A 156 6.30 -20.08 -13.63
N GLY A 157 5.76 -21.08 -14.32
CA GLY A 157 5.86 -22.49 -13.92
C GLY A 157 4.82 -22.93 -12.89
N THR A 158 3.99 -22.00 -12.36
CA THR A 158 2.83 -22.34 -11.51
C THR A 158 1.73 -22.97 -12.36
N THR A 159 1.05 -23.97 -11.81
CA THR A 159 -0.09 -24.61 -12.46
C THR A 159 -1.36 -24.45 -11.62
N VAL A 160 -2.48 -24.25 -12.31
CA VAL A 160 -3.83 -24.24 -11.72
C VAL A 160 -4.69 -25.18 -12.55
N LYS A 161 -5.24 -26.23 -11.93
CA LYS A 161 -5.97 -27.32 -12.58
C LYS A 161 -7.28 -27.63 -11.88
N ALA A 162 -8.36 -27.71 -12.63
CA ALA A 162 -9.60 -28.30 -12.18
C ALA A 162 -9.43 -29.83 -12.08
N ILE A 163 -9.35 -30.35 -10.87
CA ILE A 163 -9.20 -31.80 -10.62
C ILE A 163 -10.54 -32.50 -10.37
N ALA A 164 -11.58 -31.72 -10.06
CA ALA A 164 -12.98 -32.12 -9.98
C ALA A 164 -13.87 -30.91 -10.31
N PRO A 165 -15.18 -31.05 -10.53
CA PRO A 165 -16.06 -29.93 -10.87
C PRO A 165 -16.01 -28.74 -9.89
N LEU A 166 -15.80 -29.04 -8.59
CA LEU A 166 -15.72 -28.06 -7.50
C LEU A 166 -14.40 -28.10 -6.74
N THR A 167 -13.34 -28.66 -7.32
CA THR A 167 -12.02 -28.69 -6.68
C THR A 167 -10.95 -28.24 -7.67
N VAL A 168 -10.25 -27.19 -7.32
CA VAL A 168 -9.10 -26.68 -8.07
C VAL A 168 -7.82 -26.94 -7.30
N ARG A 169 -6.78 -27.44 -7.99
CA ARG A 169 -5.45 -27.62 -7.44
C ARG A 169 -4.51 -26.56 -8.01
N ILE A 170 -3.79 -25.90 -7.13
CA ILE A 170 -2.77 -24.90 -7.42
C ILE A 170 -1.43 -25.46 -6.98
N GLU A 171 -0.44 -25.46 -7.87
CA GLU A 171 0.94 -25.88 -7.56
C GLU A 171 1.89 -24.74 -7.95
N LEU A 172 2.64 -24.23 -6.97
CA LEU A 172 3.65 -23.19 -7.20
C LEU A 172 4.93 -23.80 -7.74
N ALA A 173 5.59 -23.10 -8.66
CA ALA A 173 6.93 -23.47 -9.12
C ALA A 173 7.99 -23.39 -8.00
N LYS A 174 7.78 -22.47 -7.05
CA LYS A 174 8.57 -22.34 -5.82
C LYS A 174 7.60 -22.25 -4.63
N PRO A 175 7.77 -23.07 -3.59
CA PRO A 175 6.95 -22.99 -2.40
C PRO A 175 6.99 -21.59 -1.77
N GLY A 176 5.81 -21.05 -1.40
CA GLY A 176 5.72 -19.73 -0.80
C GLY A 176 4.30 -19.42 -0.36
N LYS A 177 4.11 -19.16 0.94
CA LYS A 177 2.81 -18.86 1.53
C LYS A 177 2.19 -17.59 0.94
N GLU A 178 2.97 -16.50 0.86
CA GLU A 178 2.49 -15.21 0.37
C GLU A 178 2.06 -15.27 -1.10
N ASP A 179 2.88 -15.87 -1.97
CA ASP A 179 2.57 -16.03 -3.39
C ASP A 179 1.33 -16.92 -3.61
N MET A 180 1.19 -17.99 -2.80
CA MET A 180 0.02 -18.86 -2.84
C MET A 180 -1.24 -18.11 -2.43
N LEU A 181 -1.20 -17.39 -1.31
CA LEU A 181 -2.37 -16.66 -0.80
C LEU A 181 -2.75 -15.48 -1.71
N SER A 182 -1.80 -14.86 -2.40
CA SER A 182 -2.09 -13.80 -3.36
C SER A 182 -2.98 -14.29 -4.52
N LEU A 183 -2.86 -15.57 -4.93
CA LEU A 183 -3.73 -16.17 -5.95
C LEU A 183 -5.18 -16.32 -5.47
N PHE A 184 -5.43 -16.35 -4.16
CA PHE A 184 -6.79 -16.41 -3.60
C PHE A 184 -7.61 -15.15 -3.86
N SER A 185 -6.95 -14.03 -4.13
CA SER A 185 -7.57 -12.74 -4.46
C SER A 185 -7.78 -12.52 -5.97
N LEU A 186 -7.43 -13.48 -6.82
CA LEU A 186 -7.74 -13.35 -8.24
C LEU A 186 -9.27 -13.37 -8.44
N PRO A 187 -9.80 -12.47 -9.29
CA PRO A 187 -11.21 -12.52 -9.67
C PRO A 187 -11.49 -13.81 -10.45
N VAL A 188 -12.62 -14.45 -10.22
CA VAL A 188 -12.98 -15.65 -10.98
C VAL A 188 -13.85 -15.25 -12.17
N PHE A 189 -13.35 -15.48 -13.37
CA PHE A 189 -13.99 -15.12 -14.62
C PHE A 189 -14.85 -16.26 -15.17
N PRO A 190 -16.06 -15.97 -15.69
CA PRO A 190 -16.84 -16.95 -16.42
C PRO A 190 -16.17 -17.30 -17.75
N GLU A 191 -15.69 -18.56 -17.90
CA GLU A 191 -15.07 -19.05 -19.14
C GLU A 191 -15.98 -18.79 -20.35
N LYS A 192 -17.30 -19.04 -20.19
CA LYS A 192 -18.28 -18.86 -21.27
C LYS A 192 -18.34 -17.45 -21.87
N TYR A 193 -17.98 -16.42 -21.09
CA TYR A 193 -17.91 -15.03 -21.56
C TYR A 193 -16.50 -14.68 -22.04
N TRP A 194 -15.48 -14.96 -21.20
CA TRP A 194 -14.12 -14.48 -21.45
C TRP A 194 -13.33 -15.29 -22.50
N LYS A 195 -13.81 -16.48 -22.90
CA LYS A 195 -13.20 -17.21 -24.03
C LYS A 195 -13.27 -16.43 -25.35
N ASP A 196 -14.30 -15.60 -25.52
CA ASP A 196 -14.53 -14.79 -26.71
C ASP A 196 -14.02 -13.35 -26.59
N HIS A 197 -13.40 -13.00 -25.46
CA HIS A 197 -12.87 -11.66 -25.16
C HIS A 197 -11.40 -11.74 -24.71
N LYS A 198 -10.57 -10.82 -25.20
CA LYS A 198 -9.19 -10.70 -24.73
C LYS A 198 -9.11 -9.91 -23.44
N LEU A 199 -8.37 -10.43 -22.45
CA LEU A 199 -8.16 -9.76 -21.16
C LEU A 199 -7.37 -8.45 -21.35
N SER A 200 -6.47 -8.39 -22.33
CA SER A 200 -5.67 -7.20 -22.66
C SER A 200 -6.45 -6.06 -23.31
N ASP A 201 -7.66 -6.32 -23.81
CA ASP A 201 -8.43 -5.34 -24.59
C ASP A 201 -9.51 -4.63 -23.75
N PRO A 202 -9.79 -3.35 -24.07
CA PRO A 202 -10.90 -2.63 -23.46
C PRO A 202 -12.26 -3.29 -23.80
N LEU A 203 -13.21 -3.21 -22.89
CA LEU A 203 -14.60 -3.63 -23.11
C LEU A 203 -15.52 -2.41 -23.16
N ALA A 204 -16.26 -2.25 -24.26
CA ALA A 204 -17.23 -1.17 -24.45
C ALA A 204 -18.53 -1.37 -23.67
N THR A 205 -18.82 -2.61 -23.22
CA THR A 205 -20.00 -2.99 -22.43
C THR A 205 -19.58 -3.75 -21.18
N PRO A 206 -20.38 -3.67 -20.09
CA PRO A 206 -20.09 -4.40 -18.87
C PRO A 206 -20.03 -5.93 -19.08
N PRO A 207 -19.01 -6.60 -18.52
CA PRO A 207 -18.89 -8.05 -18.62
C PRO A 207 -19.89 -8.78 -17.72
N LEU A 208 -20.14 -10.08 -18.01
CA LEU A 208 -20.77 -10.98 -17.06
C LEU A 208 -19.87 -11.14 -15.84
N ALA A 209 -20.41 -10.95 -14.65
CA ALA A 209 -19.69 -10.93 -13.39
C ALA A 209 -20.42 -11.73 -12.29
N SER A 210 -19.96 -11.65 -11.04
CA SER A 210 -20.50 -12.44 -9.92
C SER A 210 -20.71 -11.65 -8.62
N GLY A 211 -20.10 -10.46 -8.48
CA GLY A 211 -20.08 -9.70 -7.24
C GLY A 211 -21.42 -9.12 -6.79
N PRO A 212 -21.47 -8.44 -5.62
CA PRO A 212 -22.70 -7.93 -5.01
C PRO A 212 -23.39 -6.82 -5.81
N TYR A 213 -22.71 -6.23 -6.76
CA TYR A 213 -23.22 -5.19 -7.66
C TYR A 213 -22.96 -5.53 -9.12
N ARG A 214 -23.85 -5.07 -9.99
CA ARG A 214 -23.67 -5.10 -11.45
C ARG A 214 -23.91 -3.72 -12.05
N ILE A 215 -23.20 -3.39 -13.14
CA ILE A 215 -23.42 -2.16 -13.90
C ILE A 215 -24.76 -2.28 -14.63
N THR A 216 -25.66 -1.34 -14.41
CA THR A 216 -27.01 -1.33 -15.01
C THR A 216 -27.24 -0.17 -15.95
N SER A 217 -26.54 0.93 -15.79
CA SER A 217 -26.54 2.03 -16.75
C SER A 217 -25.24 2.81 -16.72
N TRP A 218 -24.91 3.47 -17.83
CA TRP A 218 -23.72 4.31 -17.94
C TRP A 218 -23.85 5.32 -19.06
N LYS A 219 -23.08 6.40 -18.95
CA LYS A 219 -22.76 7.28 -20.05
C LYS A 219 -21.25 7.37 -20.13
N MET A 220 -20.67 6.81 -21.22
CA MET A 220 -19.22 6.66 -21.34
C MET A 220 -18.50 7.99 -21.07
N GLY A 221 -17.49 7.93 -20.21
CA GLY A 221 -16.71 9.09 -19.77
C GLY A 221 -17.40 10.02 -18.78
N GLN A 222 -18.68 9.83 -18.45
CA GLN A 222 -19.46 10.75 -17.61
C GLN A 222 -20.02 10.13 -16.34
N ASN A 223 -20.64 8.96 -16.40
CA ASN A 223 -21.17 8.30 -15.22
C ASN A 223 -21.29 6.80 -15.39
N ILE A 224 -21.29 6.10 -14.24
CA ILE A 224 -21.56 4.66 -14.14
C ILE A 224 -22.52 4.44 -12.97
N VAL A 225 -23.54 3.60 -13.18
CA VAL A 225 -24.49 3.22 -12.14
C VAL A 225 -24.41 1.72 -11.90
N TYR A 226 -24.17 1.38 -10.65
CA TYR A 226 -24.18 0.02 -10.13
C TYR A 226 -25.47 -0.23 -9.36
N SER A 227 -26.16 -1.34 -9.64
CA SER A 227 -27.31 -1.79 -8.88
C SER A 227 -26.96 -3.04 -8.08
N ARG A 228 -27.43 -3.08 -6.84
CA ARG A 228 -27.24 -4.24 -5.97
C ARG A 228 -27.94 -5.47 -6.56
N VAL A 229 -27.26 -6.59 -6.56
CA VAL A 229 -27.81 -7.89 -6.95
C VAL A 229 -28.63 -8.42 -5.78
N LYS A 230 -29.97 -8.38 -5.91
CA LYS A 230 -30.88 -8.71 -4.80
C LYS A 230 -30.82 -10.18 -4.38
N ASP A 231 -30.56 -11.05 -5.32
CA ASP A 231 -30.38 -12.49 -5.17
C ASP A 231 -28.90 -12.91 -5.18
N TYR A 232 -28.02 -12.01 -4.75
CA TYR A 232 -26.58 -12.29 -4.66
C TYR A 232 -26.33 -13.55 -3.84
N TRP A 233 -25.71 -14.54 -4.46
CA TRP A 233 -25.52 -15.88 -3.90
C TRP A 233 -24.80 -15.90 -2.55
N ALA A 234 -23.86 -14.96 -2.35
CA ALA A 234 -23.00 -14.86 -1.16
C ALA A 234 -23.51 -13.86 -0.11
N ALA A 235 -24.72 -13.28 -0.27
CA ALA A 235 -25.23 -12.23 0.61
C ALA A 235 -25.25 -12.63 2.11
N ASN A 236 -25.49 -13.90 2.41
CA ASN A 236 -25.60 -14.43 3.77
C ASN A 236 -24.32 -15.07 4.30
N LEU A 237 -23.22 -15.07 3.53
CA LEU A 237 -21.93 -15.52 4.03
C LEU A 237 -21.42 -14.57 5.13
N PRO A 238 -20.72 -15.07 6.15
CA PRO A 238 -20.19 -14.24 7.26
C PRO A 238 -19.42 -13.01 6.78
N VAL A 239 -18.64 -13.13 5.72
CA VAL A 239 -17.84 -12.07 5.12
C VAL A 239 -18.66 -10.94 4.48
N ASN A 240 -19.95 -11.17 4.19
CA ASN A 240 -20.84 -10.22 3.49
C ASN A 240 -21.98 -9.70 4.35
N ARG A 241 -22.26 -10.31 5.52
CA ARG A 241 -23.30 -9.81 6.42
C ARG A 241 -23.00 -8.38 6.87
N GLY A 242 -24.01 -7.51 6.77
CA GLY A 242 -23.87 -6.09 7.14
C GLY A 242 -23.14 -5.24 6.12
N ARG A 243 -22.74 -5.79 4.97
CA ARG A 243 -22.08 -5.07 3.86
C ARG A 243 -23.03 -4.95 2.66
N TRP A 244 -22.64 -4.13 1.68
CA TRP A 244 -23.37 -3.96 0.41
C TRP A 244 -24.81 -3.48 0.62
N ASN A 245 -24.96 -2.39 1.41
CA ASN A 245 -26.28 -1.98 1.89
C ASN A 245 -27.03 -1.07 0.92
N PHE A 246 -26.34 -0.33 0.05
CA PHE A 246 -26.98 0.55 -0.93
C PHE A 246 -27.62 -0.24 -2.08
N ASP A 247 -28.83 0.14 -2.50
CA ASP A 247 -29.43 -0.41 -3.71
C ASP A 247 -28.75 0.11 -4.97
N THR A 248 -28.23 1.33 -4.92
CA THR A 248 -27.55 1.99 -6.04
C THR A 248 -26.28 2.65 -5.58
N ILE A 249 -25.20 2.42 -6.33
CA ILE A 249 -23.94 3.17 -6.23
C ILE A 249 -23.74 3.85 -7.58
N ARG A 250 -23.65 5.18 -7.58
CA ARG A 250 -23.41 5.99 -8.77
C ARG A 250 -22.06 6.67 -8.69
N TYR A 251 -21.32 6.67 -9.78
CA TYR A 251 -20.11 7.47 -9.96
C TYR A 251 -20.36 8.52 -11.04
N ASP A 252 -20.18 9.81 -10.69
CA ASP A 252 -20.17 10.93 -11.62
C ASP A 252 -18.73 11.41 -11.83
N TYR A 253 -18.33 11.61 -13.10
CA TYR A 253 -16.98 11.97 -13.47
C TYR A 253 -16.83 13.49 -13.64
N TYR A 254 -15.73 14.02 -13.13
CA TYR A 254 -15.34 15.42 -13.21
C TYR A 254 -13.92 15.53 -13.76
N LEU A 255 -13.71 16.42 -14.72
CA LEU A 255 -12.38 16.65 -15.30
C LEU A 255 -11.50 17.54 -14.41
N ASP A 256 -12.10 18.36 -13.57
CA ASP A 256 -11.42 19.31 -12.68
C ASP A 256 -11.86 19.11 -11.23
N ASP A 257 -10.91 19.08 -10.31
CA ASP A 257 -11.17 18.83 -8.89
C ASP A 257 -11.88 20.00 -8.20
N ASN A 258 -11.66 21.25 -8.63
CA ASN A 258 -12.38 22.41 -8.10
C ASN A 258 -13.85 22.37 -8.52
N VAL A 259 -14.13 21.97 -9.76
CA VAL A 259 -15.51 21.76 -10.24
C VAL A 259 -16.18 20.66 -9.43
N ALA A 260 -15.49 19.54 -9.19
CA ALA A 260 -15.99 18.47 -8.33
C ALA A 260 -16.26 18.96 -6.91
N PHE A 261 -15.38 19.79 -6.34
CA PHE A 261 -15.58 20.35 -5.00
C PHE A 261 -16.84 21.22 -4.90
N GLU A 262 -17.07 22.13 -5.86
CA GLU A 262 -18.29 22.95 -5.87
C GLU A 262 -19.55 22.10 -6.13
N ALA A 263 -19.46 21.07 -6.97
CA ALA A 263 -20.55 20.12 -7.18
C ALA A 263 -20.88 19.33 -5.89
N PHE A 264 -19.88 18.95 -5.09
CA PHE A 264 -20.08 18.34 -3.77
C PHE A 264 -20.84 19.27 -2.83
N LYS A 265 -20.43 20.53 -2.72
CA LYS A 265 -21.10 21.54 -1.88
C LYS A 265 -22.54 21.79 -2.30
N ALA A 266 -22.82 21.68 -3.58
CA ALA A 266 -24.17 21.79 -4.16
C ALA A 266 -25.00 20.49 -4.05
N GLY A 267 -24.45 19.40 -3.47
CA GLY A 267 -25.18 18.15 -3.28
C GLY A 267 -25.28 17.25 -4.51
N ALA A 268 -24.44 17.47 -5.53
CA ALA A 268 -24.43 16.64 -6.73
C ALA A 268 -23.91 15.22 -6.45
N PHE A 269 -23.03 15.05 -5.48
CA PHE A 269 -22.61 13.76 -4.95
C PHE A 269 -22.40 13.81 -3.43
N ASP A 270 -22.23 12.67 -2.80
CA ASP A 270 -22.53 12.47 -1.40
C ASP A 270 -21.33 12.46 -0.46
N LEU A 271 -20.16 12.03 -0.95
CA LEU A 271 -18.97 11.84 -0.13
C LEU A 271 -17.72 12.28 -0.88
N ARG A 272 -16.84 12.97 -0.19
CA ARG A 272 -15.54 13.39 -0.68
C ARG A 272 -14.45 13.12 0.34
N MET A 273 -13.32 12.57 -0.13
CA MET A 273 -12.04 12.60 0.57
C MET A 273 -11.25 13.83 0.14
N GLU A 274 -10.62 14.52 1.09
CA GLU A 274 -9.80 15.70 0.80
C GLU A 274 -8.33 15.47 1.17
N ASN A 275 -7.48 15.49 0.16
CA ASN A 275 -6.04 15.31 0.33
C ASN A 275 -5.27 16.64 0.38
N ASP A 276 -5.91 17.76 -0.02
CA ASP A 276 -5.30 19.08 0.03
C ASP A 276 -5.55 19.76 1.38
N ALA A 277 -4.46 20.05 2.09
CA ALA A 277 -4.50 20.63 3.42
C ALA A 277 -5.13 22.03 3.43
N LYS A 278 -4.84 22.86 2.42
CA LYS A 278 -5.37 24.21 2.30
C LYS A 278 -6.87 24.17 2.03
N ASN A 279 -7.31 23.35 1.09
CA ASN A 279 -8.73 23.17 0.81
C ASN A 279 -9.49 22.77 2.06
N TRP A 280 -8.99 21.75 2.78
CA TRP A 280 -9.62 21.27 4.00
C TRP A 280 -9.74 22.36 5.08
N ALA A 281 -8.68 23.14 5.28
CA ALA A 281 -8.65 24.19 6.28
C ALA A 281 -9.54 25.40 5.91
N THR A 282 -9.67 25.73 4.62
CA THR A 282 -10.22 27.04 4.21
C THR A 282 -11.51 26.97 3.41
N ARG A 283 -11.83 25.84 2.75
CA ARG A 283 -12.97 25.77 1.82
C ARG A 283 -14.17 24.95 2.34
N TYR A 284 -13.95 24.08 3.33
CA TYR A 284 -15.00 23.25 3.93
C TYR A 284 -15.76 24.04 4.99
N THR A 285 -16.41 25.11 4.55
CA THR A 285 -17.14 26.09 5.37
C THR A 285 -18.41 26.55 4.66
N GLY A 286 -19.32 27.20 5.39
CA GLY A 286 -20.55 27.81 4.89
C GLY A 286 -21.81 27.13 5.41
N LYS A 287 -22.98 27.62 4.96
CA LYS A 287 -24.32 27.31 5.49
C LYS A 287 -24.59 25.79 5.67
N ASN A 288 -24.18 24.97 4.71
CA ASN A 288 -24.44 23.52 4.77
C ASN A 288 -23.57 22.81 5.81
N PHE A 289 -22.37 23.31 6.08
CA PHE A 289 -21.49 22.84 7.16
C PHE A 289 -21.99 23.34 8.52
N ASP A 290 -22.35 24.63 8.63
CA ASP A 290 -22.84 25.25 9.88
C ASP A 290 -24.12 24.56 10.37
N LYS A 291 -25.00 24.19 9.45
CA LYS A 291 -26.24 23.46 9.72
C LYS A 291 -26.06 21.96 9.88
N LYS A 292 -24.83 21.47 9.72
CA LYS A 292 -24.50 20.04 9.75
C LYS A 292 -25.26 19.19 8.71
N TYR A 293 -25.64 19.79 7.59
CA TYR A 293 -26.12 19.03 6.43
C TYR A 293 -24.97 18.29 5.75
N ILE A 294 -23.76 18.89 5.78
CA ILE A 294 -22.52 18.21 5.44
C ILE A 294 -21.72 18.00 6.73
N ILE A 295 -21.41 16.76 7.00
CA ILE A 295 -20.49 16.38 8.07
C ILE A 295 -19.06 16.51 7.56
N LYS A 296 -18.21 17.13 8.36
CA LYS A 296 -16.76 17.22 8.15
C LYS A 296 -16.10 16.46 9.29
N ASP A 297 -15.29 15.47 8.96
CA ASP A 297 -14.68 14.58 9.93
C ASP A 297 -13.21 14.28 9.58
N GLU A 298 -12.36 14.26 10.58
CA GLU A 298 -10.96 13.83 10.50
C GLU A 298 -10.82 12.52 11.24
N GLN A 299 -10.61 11.46 10.49
CA GLN A 299 -10.56 10.11 11.02
C GLN A 299 -9.11 9.65 11.12
N LYS A 300 -8.64 9.42 12.36
CA LYS A 300 -7.29 8.90 12.58
C LYS A 300 -7.09 7.60 11.81
N ASN A 301 -6.02 7.54 11.04
CA ASN A 301 -5.63 6.36 10.29
C ASN A 301 -4.44 5.68 10.99
N GLU A 302 -4.69 4.54 11.61
CA GLU A 302 -3.68 3.77 12.36
C GLU A 302 -3.01 2.69 11.52
N SER A 303 -3.46 2.49 10.29
CA SER A 303 -2.85 1.52 9.37
C SER A 303 -1.46 1.97 8.91
N ALA A 304 -0.71 1.03 8.34
CA ALA A 304 0.54 1.37 7.64
C ALA A 304 0.29 2.49 6.62
N GLN A 305 1.14 3.49 6.58
CA GLN A 305 0.95 4.69 5.77
C GLN A 305 2.04 4.86 4.71
N ASP A 306 1.62 5.36 3.56
CA ASP A 306 2.54 5.92 2.56
C ASP A 306 3.24 7.15 3.17
N THR A 307 4.56 7.15 3.15
CA THR A 307 5.38 8.23 3.72
C THR A 307 6.18 8.94 2.64
N ARG A 308 6.43 10.23 2.83
CA ARG A 308 7.22 11.05 1.92
C ARG A 308 8.63 11.27 2.47
N TRP A 309 9.60 11.20 1.56
CA TRP A 309 11.02 11.32 1.85
C TRP A 309 11.73 12.09 0.74
N LEU A 310 12.91 12.64 1.04
CA LEU A 310 13.88 13.07 0.03
C LEU A 310 15.04 12.07 0.00
N ALA A 311 15.21 11.38 -1.10
CA ALA A 311 16.31 10.44 -1.28
C ALA A 311 17.60 11.18 -1.63
N PHE A 312 18.66 10.89 -0.89
CA PHE A 312 20.03 11.27 -1.25
C PHE A 312 20.61 10.22 -2.18
N ASN A 313 21.11 10.60 -3.34
CA ASN A 313 21.92 9.69 -4.13
C ASN A 313 23.31 9.58 -3.50
N ILE A 314 23.53 8.57 -2.65
CA ILE A 314 24.79 8.42 -1.91
C ILE A 314 25.98 8.01 -2.77
N GLN A 315 25.75 7.70 -4.05
CA GLN A 315 26.80 7.50 -5.05
C GLN A 315 27.43 8.84 -5.50
N ARG A 316 26.79 9.97 -5.19
CA ARG A 316 27.37 11.30 -5.39
C ARG A 316 28.33 11.63 -4.24
N PRO A 317 29.55 12.10 -4.53
CA PRO A 317 30.56 12.40 -3.48
C PRO A 317 30.03 13.30 -2.36
N VAL A 318 29.18 14.28 -2.70
CA VAL A 318 28.58 15.24 -1.75
C VAL A 318 27.72 14.56 -0.70
N PHE A 319 27.13 13.40 -1.00
CA PHE A 319 26.24 12.66 -0.10
C PHE A 319 26.85 11.34 0.41
N SER A 320 28.08 11.03 0.11
CA SER A 320 28.74 9.80 0.56
C SER A 320 28.90 9.75 2.09
N ASP A 321 29.19 10.89 2.72
CA ASP A 321 29.35 11.00 4.17
C ASP A 321 27.98 11.14 4.87
N ARG A 322 27.70 10.24 5.82
CA ARG A 322 26.47 10.25 6.64
C ARG A 322 26.25 11.59 7.35
N ARG A 323 27.35 12.22 7.86
CA ARG A 323 27.26 13.49 8.61
C ARG A 323 26.73 14.64 7.76
N VAL A 324 27.04 14.65 6.47
CA VAL A 324 26.48 15.62 5.52
C VAL A 324 24.97 15.41 5.35
N ARG A 325 24.52 14.16 5.21
CA ARG A 325 23.09 13.84 5.08
C ARG A 325 22.31 14.19 6.35
N GLU A 326 22.89 13.92 7.52
CA GLU A 326 22.34 14.31 8.82
C GLU A 326 22.24 15.83 8.95
N ALA A 327 23.29 16.57 8.59
CA ALA A 327 23.31 18.03 8.62
C ALA A 327 22.23 18.65 7.72
N ILE A 328 22.06 18.12 6.52
CA ILE A 328 21.00 18.56 5.60
C ILE A 328 19.59 18.23 6.16
N THR A 329 19.46 17.10 6.85
CA THR A 329 18.22 16.72 7.52
C THR A 329 17.86 17.68 8.67
N LEU A 330 18.87 18.15 9.43
CA LEU A 330 18.71 19.17 10.48
C LEU A 330 18.24 20.53 9.93
N ALA A 331 18.58 20.85 8.69
CA ALA A 331 18.14 22.09 8.03
C ALA A 331 16.70 22.06 7.52
N PHE A 332 16.03 20.91 7.59
CA PHE A 332 14.63 20.75 7.13
C PHE A 332 13.66 21.06 8.27
N ASP A 333 13.16 22.28 8.34
CA ASP A 333 12.25 22.76 9.38
C ASP A 333 10.80 22.33 9.05
N PHE A 334 10.47 21.10 9.43
CA PHE A 334 9.12 20.54 9.20
C PHE A 334 8.05 21.28 10.01
N GLU A 335 8.29 21.60 11.27
CA GLU A 335 7.29 22.18 12.16
C GLU A 335 6.83 23.54 11.66
N TRP A 336 7.77 24.40 11.21
CA TRP A 336 7.41 25.67 10.60
C TRP A 336 6.65 25.47 9.28
N MET A 337 7.13 24.60 8.40
CA MET A 337 6.45 24.30 7.13
C MET A 337 5.04 23.77 7.35
N ASN A 338 4.88 22.87 8.32
CA ASN A 338 3.58 22.27 8.63
C ASN A 338 2.59 23.34 9.13
N LYS A 339 3.05 24.23 10.01
CA LYS A 339 2.24 25.33 10.54
C LYS A 339 1.94 26.39 9.48
N ALA A 340 2.98 26.89 8.80
CA ALA A 340 2.86 28.06 7.91
C ALA A 340 2.29 27.72 6.53
N LEU A 341 2.60 26.53 5.99
CA LEU A 341 2.24 26.14 4.62
C LEU A 341 1.14 25.09 4.55
N PHE A 342 1.04 24.23 5.58
CA PHE A 342 0.18 23.05 5.53
C PHE A 342 -0.89 22.99 6.63
N TYR A 343 -1.11 24.09 7.35
CA TYR A 343 -2.20 24.21 8.34
C TYR A 343 -2.16 23.14 9.43
N ASN A 344 -0.97 22.65 9.81
CA ASN A 344 -0.74 21.52 10.72
C ASN A 344 -1.36 20.19 10.25
N ALA A 345 -1.56 20.03 8.96
CA ALA A 345 -2.31 18.91 8.40
C ALA A 345 -1.48 17.62 8.20
N TRP A 346 -0.18 17.67 8.42
CA TRP A 346 0.73 16.53 8.20
C TRP A 346 1.41 16.10 9.50
N SER A 347 1.74 14.82 9.58
CA SER A 347 2.58 14.27 10.64
C SER A 347 3.97 13.98 10.13
N ARG A 348 5.00 14.17 10.99
CA ARG A 348 6.39 13.89 10.63
C ARG A 348 6.61 12.40 10.41
N THR A 349 7.19 12.03 9.27
CA THR A 349 7.66 10.67 9.02
C THR A 349 8.83 10.34 9.96
N ASN A 350 8.82 9.17 10.60
CA ASN A 350 9.89 8.74 11.52
C ASN A 350 10.30 7.28 11.37
N SER A 351 9.70 6.54 10.43
CA SER A 351 9.97 5.13 10.20
C SER A 351 9.65 4.74 8.76
N TYR A 352 10.37 3.76 8.22
CA TYR A 352 10.03 3.10 6.95
C TYR A 352 8.86 2.12 7.09
N PHE A 353 8.52 1.76 8.33
CA PHE A 353 7.35 0.95 8.68
C PHE A 353 6.32 1.77 9.48
N GLN A 354 6.03 2.97 8.99
CA GLN A 354 5.16 3.94 9.67
C GLN A 354 3.82 3.31 10.09
N ASN A 355 3.44 3.52 11.35
CA ASN A 355 2.23 3.00 11.98
C ASN A 355 2.15 1.46 12.11
N THR A 356 3.27 0.76 12.03
CA THR A 356 3.32 -0.69 12.26
C THR A 356 4.13 -1.06 13.50
N GLU A 357 4.02 -2.31 13.93
CA GLU A 357 4.82 -2.86 15.03
C GLU A 357 6.31 -3.07 14.65
N TYR A 358 6.64 -2.99 13.34
CA TYR A 358 7.99 -3.12 12.82
C TYR A 358 8.79 -1.81 12.85
N ALA A 359 8.16 -0.70 13.21
CA ALA A 359 8.86 0.57 13.45
C ALA A 359 9.72 0.51 14.71
N ALA A 360 10.96 0.97 14.62
CA ALA A 360 11.95 0.97 15.71
C ALA A 360 11.71 2.14 16.68
N ARG A 361 10.69 2.04 17.53
CA ARG A 361 10.24 3.13 18.42
C ARG A 361 10.89 3.14 19.80
N ASN A 362 11.62 2.08 20.15
CA ASN A 362 12.27 1.91 21.46
C ASN A 362 13.78 1.65 21.28
N TYR A 363 14.53 1.49 22.37
CA TYR A 363 15.87 0.93 22.30
C TYR A 363 15.84 -0.48 21.70
N PRO A 364 16.93 -0.95 21.04
CA PRO A 364 16.97 -2.31 20.53
C PRO A 364 16.78 -3.32 21.66
N ASP A 365 15.86 -4.25 21.46
CA ASP A 365 15.64 -5.35 22.39
C ASP A 365 16.69 -6.46 22.24
N ALA A 366 16.61 -7.51 23.07
CA ALA A 366 17.58 -8.60 23.04
C ALA A 366 17.62 -9.34 21.69
N ALA A 367 16.47 -9.49 21.01
CA ALA A 367 16.40 -10.15 19.71
C ALA A 367 17.01 -9.27 18.60
N GLU A 368 16.75 -7.96 18.62
CA GLU A 368 17.40 -7.00 17.71
C GLU A 368 18.92 -6.96 17.93
N LEU A 369 19.39 -6.99 19.21
CA LEU A 369 20.82 -6.98 19.53
C LEU A 369 21.53 -8.24 19.03
N VAL A 370 20.92 -9.41 19.06
CA VAL A 370 21.49 -10.63 18.45
C VAL A 370 21.76 -10.45 16.97
N LEU A 371 20.87 -9.74 16.25
CA LEU A 371 21.01 -9.46 14.82
C LEU A 371 22.08 -8.39 14.54
N LEU A 372 22.14 -7.33 15.36
CA LEU A 372 22.96 -6.14 15.10
C LEU A 372 24.38 -6.21 15.68
N ALA A 373 24.58 -6.88 16.82
CA ALA A 373 25.87 -6.92 17.50
C ALA A 373 27.02 -7.50 16.64
N PRO A 374 26.82 -8.56 15.83
CA PRO A 374 27.89 -9.05 14.94
C PRO A 374 28.39 -8.01 13.94
N MET A 375 27.55 -7.04 13.58
CA MET A 375 27.81 -6.02 12.56
C MET A 375 28.09 -4.62 13.15
N LYS A 376 28.32 -4.54 14.46
CA LYS A 376 28.48 -3.29 15.22
C LYS A 376 29.53 -2.33 14.65
N LYS A 377 30.59 -2.87 14.04
CA LYS A 377 31.69 -2.08 13.46
C LYS A 377 31.25 -1.25 12.25
N ASP A 378 30.24 -1.72 11.55
CA ASP A 378 29.75 -1.15 10.30
C ASP A 378 28.48 -0.29 10.53
N LEU A 379 28.10 -0.09 11.78
CA LEU A 379 26.88 0.62 12.18
C LEU A 379 27.20 1.88 12.97
N PRO A 380 26.40 2.95 12.79
CA PRO A 380 26.46 4.12 13.66
C PRO A 380 26.20 3.71 15.13
N PRO A 381 26.97 4.25 16.10
CA PRO A 381 26.78 3.89 17.51
C PRO A 381 25.39 4.22 18.05
N GLU A 382 24.71 5.19 17.47
CA GLU A 382 23.34 5.59 17.81
C GLU A 382 22.34 4.47 17.63
N VAL A 383 22.57 3.54 16.70
CA VAL A 383 21.75 2.32 16.50
C VAL A 383 21.57 1.54 17.82
N PHE A 384 22.55 1.57 18.69
CA PHE A 384 22.57 0.82 19.96
C PHE A 384 22.20 1.67 21.17
N THR A 385 22.35 2.99 21.08
CA THR A 385 22.36 3.88 22.27
C THR A 385 21.25 4.91 22.27
N GLN A 386 20.53 5.07 21.16
CA GLN A 386 19.51 6.11 21.02
C GLN A 386 18.23 5.57 20.33
N ILE A 387 17.12 6.21 20.63
CA ILE A 387 15.87 6.05 19.91
C ILE A 387 15.88 7.07 18.78
N TYR A 388 15.70 6.62 17.53
CA TYR A 388 15.63 7.54 16.40
C TYR A 388 14.42 8.45 16.51
N GLN A 389 14.68 9.74 16.40
CA GLN A 389 13.65 10.77 16.18
C GLN A 389 14.18 11.71 15.08
N PRO A 390 13.35 12.05 14.09
CA PRO A 390 13.73 13.10 13.15
C PRO A 390 13.94 14.42 13.91
N PRO A 391 14.80 15.33 13.41
CA PRO A 391 14.98 16.62 14.03
C PRO A 391 13.67 17.36 14.21
N VAL A 392 13.46 17.93 15.38
CA VAL A 392 12.29 18.76 15.73
C VAL A 392 12.76 20.20 15.88
N SER A 393 11.99 21.16 15.34
CA SER A 393 12.22 22.59 15.48
C SER A 393 11.19 23.25 16.38
N LYS A 394 11.39 24.51 16.74
CA LYS A 394 10.38 25.31 17.46
C LYS A 394 9.27 25.84 16.55
N GLY A 395 9.40 25.67 15.24
CA GLY A 395 8.43 26.11 14.24
C GLY A 395 8.34 27.64 14.08
N ASP A 396 9.43 28.35 14.26
CA ASP A 396 9.55 29.82 14.20
C ASP A 396 10.41 30.35 13.03
N ASP A 397 10.51 29.58 11.93
CA ASP A 397 11.23 29.87 10.68
C ASP A 397 12.76 29.92 10.82
N TYR A 398 13.32 29.81 12.02
CA TYR A 398 14.75 29.81 12.24
C TYR A 398 15.15 28.95 13.44
N ASP A 399 15.41 27.68 13.20
CA ASP A 399 15.93 26.80 14.24
C ASP A 399 17.46 26.91 14.34
N ARG A 400 17.91 27.86 15.15
CA ARG A 400 19.34 28.09 15.41
C ARG A 400 20.02 26.86 15.98
N ASP A 401 19.36 26.10 16.85
CA ASP A 401 19.97 24.96 17.55
C ASP A 401 20.26 23.83 16.57
N ASN A 402 19.31 23.51 15.68
CA ASN A 402 19.51 22.52 14.62
C ASN A 402 20.56 22.97 13.59
N LEU A 403 20.57 24.25 13.20
CA LEU A 403 21.58 24.78 12.27
C LEU A 403 22.99 24.78 12.88
N LEU A 404 23.17 25.04 14.17
CA LEU A 404 24.47 24.93 14.85
C LEU A 404 24.95 23.47 14.91
N LYS A 405 24.08 22.51 15.15
CA LYS A 405 24.41 21.08 15.07
C LYS A 405 24.82 20.69 13.65
N ALA A 406 24.08 21.15 12.64
CA ALA A 406 24.40 20.92 11.24
C ALA A 406 25.75 21.50 10.85
N ASP A 407 26.06 22.74 11.27
CA ASP A 407 27.34 23.39 11.04
C ASP A 407 28.49 22.57 11.62
N LYS A 408 28.36 22.11 12.87
CA LYS A 408 29.36 21.26 13.51
C LYS A 408 29.58 19.95 12.72
N LEU A 409 28.57 19.24 12.33
CA LEU A 409 28.65 18.01 11.56
C LEU A 409 29.33 18.22 10.20
N LEU A 410 29.03 19.33 9.52
CA LEU A 410 29.64 19.68 8.25
C LEU A 410 31.15 19.97 8.42
N ASN A 411 31.51 20.72 9.47
CA ASN A 411 32.93 20.98 9.78
C ASN A 411 33.69 19.68 10.08
N GLU A 412 33.11 18.78 10.88
CA GLU A 412 33.68 17.46 11.18
C GLU A 412 33.79 16.57 9.94
N ALA A 413 32.90 16.73 8.97
CA ALA A 413 32.94 16.04 7.68
C ALA A 413 33.91 16.66 6.67
N GLY A 414 34.68 17.70 7.07
CA GLY A 414 35.66 18.37 6.21
C GLY A 414 35.05 19.40 5.25
N TRP A 415 33.83 19.85 5.52
CA TRP A 415 33.20 20.93 4.78
C TRP A 415 33.19 22.21 5.63
N VAL A 416 34.03 23.18 5.29
CA VAL A 416 34.22 24.41 6.06
C VAL A 416 33.66 25.63 5.34
N LEU A 417 33.24 26.62 6.11
CA LEU A 417 32.72 27.86 5.57
C LEU A 417 33.86 28.75 5.11
N LYS A 418 33.83 29.18 3.83
CA LYS A 418 34.72 30.23 3.26
C LYS A 418 33.86 31.37 2.73
N GLY A 419 33.83 32.48 3.45
CA GLY A 419 32.89 33.55 3.18
C GLY A 419 31.46 33.06 3.42
N GLN A 420 30.59 33.11 2.41
CA GLN A 420 29.23 32.63 2.47
C GLN A 420 29.02 31.23 1.88
N GLN A 421 30.12 30.58 1.44
CA GLN A 421 30.03 29.29 0.76
C GLN A 421 30.77 28.20 1.55
N ARG A 422 30.17 27.04 1.64
CA ARG A 422 30.77 25.87 2.25
C ARG A 422 31.56 25.09 1.21
N VAL A 423 32.81 24.77 1.52
CA VAL A 423 33.73 24.10 0.60
C VAL A 423 34.41 22.92 1.29
N ASN A 424 34.73 21.91 0.51
CA ASN A 424 35.49 20.77 0.98
C ASN A 424 36.97 21.17 1.20
N VAL A 425 37.52 20.87 2.37
CA VAL A 425 38.88 21.25 2.74
C VAL A 425 39.95 20.62 1.86
N THR A 426 39.68 19.42 1.31
CA THR A 426 40.65 18.68 0.49
C THR A 426 40.57 19.06 -0.99
N THR A 427 39.34 19.16 -1.52
CA THR A 427 39.14 19.38 -2.96
C THR A 427 38.90 20.84 -3.33
N GLY A 428 38.55 21.70 -2.37
CA GLY A 428 38.14 23.09 -2.59
C GLY A 428 36.77 23.24 -3.29
N GLN A 429 36.09 22.14 -3.60
CA GLN A 429 34.79 22.17 -4.27
C GLN A 429 33.70 22.68 -3.34
N PRO A 430 32.75 23.50 -3.85
CA PRO A 430 31.60 23.94 -3.07
C PRO A 430 30.65 22.79 -2.75
N LEU A 431 29.98 22.88 -1.60
CA LEU A 431 28.88 21.98 -1.25
C LEU A 431 27.63 22.45 -2.00
N SER A 432 27.42 21.86 -3.15
CA SER A 432 26.30 22.15 -4.05
C SER A 432 25.69 20.87 -4.59
N PHE A 433 24.38 20.86 -4.76
CA PHE A 433 23.63 19.73 -5.33
C PHE A 433 22.32 20.19 -5.97
N GLU A 434 21.76 19.35 -6.82
CA GLU A 434 20.49 19.57 -7.50
C GLU A 434 19.35 18.84 -6.77
N LEU A 435 18.25 19.54 -6.48
CA LEU A 435 16.97 18.95 -6.12
C LEU A 435 16.14 18.77 -7.38
N LEU A 436 15.97 17.51 -7.81
CA LEU A 436 15.20 17.14 -8.99
C LEU A 436 13.71 16.95 -8.63
N LEU A 437 12.82 17.67 -9.30
CA LEU A 437 11.38 17.66 -9.03
C LEU A 437 10.56 17.39 -10.30
N PRO A 438 9.42 16.66 -10.20
CA PRO A 438 8.40 16.68 -11.26
C PRO A 438 7.83 18.08 -11.46
N ALA A 439 7.61 18.51 -12.70
CA ALA A 439 7.05 19.83 -13.01
C ALA A 439 5.68 20.07 -12.37
N SER A 440 4.87 19.02 -12.23
CA SER A 440 3.53 19.05 -11.61
C SER A 440 3.54 19.03 -10.07
N SER A 441 4.71 18.89 -9.42
CA SER A 441 4.77 18.75 -7.95
C SER A 441 4.43 20.06 -7.24
N ASN A 442 3.64 19.97 -6.15
CA ASN A 442 3.55 21.04 -5.17
C ASN A 442 4.90 21.21 -4.48
N SER A 443 5.47 22.39 -4.60
CA SER A 443 6.84 22.70 -4.18
C SER A 443 6.96 23.88 -3.24
N GLN A 444 5.87 24.26 -2.54
CA GLN A 444 5.88 25.40 -1.60
C GLN A 444 6.94 25.24 -0.50
N TRP A 445 7.24 24.03 -0.08
CA TRP A 445 8.25 23.69 0.92
C TRP A 445 9.70 23.85 0.46
N VAL A 446 9.95 23.93 -0.85
CA VAL A 446 11.30 23.89 -1.42
C VAL A 446 12.09 25.15 -1.10
N LEU A 447 11.47 26.34 -1.25
CA LEU A 447 12.16 27.61 -1.00
C LEU A 447 12.54 27.80 0.48
N PRO A 448 11.68 27.53 1.48
CA PRO A 448 12.10 27.55 2.88
C PRO A 448 13.27 26.62 3.17
N PHE A 449 13.26 25.42 2.60
CA PHE A 449 14.36 24.46 2.76
C PHE A 449 15.65 24.98 2.12
N GLN A 450 15.58 25.53 0.90
CA GLN A 450 16.72 26.16 0.22
C GLN A 450 17.31 27.30 1.07
N HIS A 451 16.48 28.17 1.64
CA HIS A 451 16.94 29.27 2.50
C HIS A 451 17.65 28.76 3.77
N SER A 452 17.15 27.69 4.40
CA SER A 452 17.84 27.07 5.54
C SER A 452 19.21 26.51 5.15
N LEU A 453 19.34 25.89 3.99
CA LEU A 453 20.62 25.39 3.47
C LEU A 453 21.60 26.52 3.13
N GLN A 454 21.12 27.63 2.55
CA GLN A 454 21.93 28.80 2.27
C GLN A 454 22.56 29.41 3.54
N ARG A 455 21.85 29.38 4.67
CA ARG A 455 22.40 29.80 5.98
C ARG A 455 23.58 28.93 6.43
N LEU A 456 23.65 27.69 5.98
CA LEU A 456 24.80 26.79 6.18
C LEU A 456 25.90 26.94 5.11
N GLY A 457 25.73 27.84 4.14
CA GLY A 457 26.61 27.99 2.99
C GLY A 457 26.48 26.90 1.93
N ILE A 458 25.36 26.15 1.94
CA ILE A 458 25.07 25.09 1.00
C ILE A 458 24.22 25.65 -0.15
N ASN A 459 24.60 25.34 -1.39
CA ASN A 459 23.80 25.66 -2.57
C ASN A 459 22.97 24.48 -3.02
N MET A 460 21.65 24.63 -3.05
CA MET A 460 20.71 23.67 -3.62
C MET A 460 20.04 24.25 -4.85
N ASP A 461 20.36 23.72 -6.03
CA ASP A 461 19.73 24.10 -7.27
C ASP A 461 18.41 23.36 -7.46
N ILE A 462 17.36 24.06 -7.88
CA ILE A 462 16.02 23.49 -8.04
C ILE A 462 15.80 23.19 -9.52
N ARG A 463 15.61 21.92 -9.88
CA ARG A 463 15.37 21.48 -11.25
C ARG A 463 14.01 20.81 -11.41
N LYS A 464 13.10 21.46 -12.12
CA LYS A 464 11.79 20.89 -12.47
C LYS A 464 11.81 20.35 -13.89
N VAL A 465 11.37 19.10 -14.06
CA VAL A 465 11.31 18.42 -15.36
C VAL A 465 10.02 17.61 -15.50
N ASP A 466 9.66 17.25 -16.71
CA ASP A 466 8.50 16.38 -16.97
C ASP A 466 8.71 14.95 -16.45
N ASN A 467 7.62 14.17 -16.37
CA ASN A 467 7.65 12.82 -15.82
C ASN A 467 8.51 11.85 -16.65
N SER A 468 8.63 12.06 -17.95
CA SER A 468 9.47 11.21 -18.80
C SER A 468 10.96 11.42 -18.48
N GLN A 469 11.37 12.67 -18.30
CA GLN A 469 12.72 13.01 -17.87
C GLN A 469 13.01 12.52 -16.45
N ILE A 470 12.04 12.64 -15.49
CA ILE A 470 12.17 12.04 -14.15
C ILE A 470 12.48 10.54 -14.28
N THR A 471 11.69 9.81 -15.06
CA THR A 471 11.87 8.37 -15.23
C THR A 471 13.22 8.02 -15.84
N ASN A 472 13.65 8.75 -16.88
CA ASN A 472 14.93 8.52 -17.54
C ASN A 472 16.11 8.81 -16.61
N ARG A 473 16.08 9.93 -15.88
CA ARG A 473 17.13 10.29 -14.93
C ARG A 473 17.18 9.33 -13.73
N MET A 474 16.04 8.83 -13.27
CA MET A 474 16.00 7.75 -12.27
C MET A 474 16.68 6.47 -12.77
N ARG A 475 16.38 6.04 -14.00
CA ARG A 475 16.97 4.83 -14.61
C ARG A 475 18.48 4.95 -14.81
N SER A 476 18.96 6.12 -15.22
CA SER A 476 20.40 6.40 -15.39
C SER A 476 21.09 6.82 -14.09
N ARG A 477 20.36 6.94 -12.98
CA ARG A 477 20.82 7.46 -11.68
C ARG A 477 21.46 8.87 -11.80
N ASP A 478 20.99 9.67 -12.74
CA ASP A 478 21.45 11.04 -12.96
C ASP A 478 20.61 12.05 -12.16
N TYR A 479 20.78 12.03 -10.87
CA TYR A 479 20.21 12.99 -9.91
C TYR A 479 21.06 13.03 -8.64
N ASP A 480 20.95 14.11 -7.88
CA ASP A 480 21.61 14.26 -6.58
C ASP A 480 20.60 13.99 -5.46
N MET A 481 19.50 14.72 -5.42
CA MET A 481 18.41 14.56 -4.46
C MET A 481 17.06 14.60 -5.17
N MET A 482 16.10 13.79 -4.72
CA MET A 482 14.74 13.81 -5.26
C MET A 482 13.70 13.32 -4.25
N PRO A 483 12.41 13.80 -4.34
CA PRO A 483 11.35 13.29 -3.49
C PRO A 483 10.97 11.85 -3.88
N ARG A 484 10.66 11.06 -2.85
CA ARG A 484 10.20 9.68 -2.98
C ARG A 484 8.98 9.45 -2.09
N VAL A 485 8.06 8.63 -2.58
CA VAL A 485 7.00 8.04 -1.76
C VAL A 485 7.46 6.64 -1.39
N TRP A 486 7.54 6.37 -0.10
CA TRP A 486 7.73 5.04 0.44
C TRP A 486 6.34 4.46 0.72
N ARG A 487 6.00 3.39 0.00
CA ARG A 487 4.68 2.77 0.09
C ARG A 487 4.45 2.12 1.44
N ALA A 488 3.22 2.19 1.90
CA ALA A 488 2.77 1.50 3.09
C ALA A 488 3.12 0.01 3.04
N MET A 489 3.77 -0.48 4.09
CA MET A 489 4.19 -1.86 4.19
C MET A 489 3.72 -2.43 5.55
N PRO A 490 2.64 -3.20 5.56
CA PRO A 490 2.09 -3.74 6.82
C PRO A 490 3.04 -4.71 7.54
N TRP A 491 3.96 -5.34 6.81
CA TRP A 491 5.05 -6.19 7.34
C TRP A 491 6.27 -6.12 6.43
N PRO A 492 7.48 -6.45 6.92
CA PRO A 492 8.68 -6.53 6.08
C PRO A 492 8.54 -7.64 5.05
N SER A 493 8.26 -7.29 3.80
CA SER A 493 8.09 -8.24 2.70
C SER A 493 9.40 -8.50 1.95
N SER A 494 9.41 -9.51 1.08
CA SER A 494 10.52 -9.79 0.17
C SER A 494 10.80 -8.66 -0.81
N ASP A 495 9.84 -7.77 -1.07
CA ASP A 495 10.01 -6.58 -1.93
C ASP A 495 11.06 -5.59 -1.41
N LEU A 496 11.43 -5.66 -0.13
CA LEU A 496 12.55 -4.87 0.42
C LEU A 496 13.87 -5.11 -0.32
N GLN A 497 14.03 -6.30 -0.93
CA GLN A 497 15.22 -6.64 -1.73
C GLN A 497 15.44 -5.65 -2.88
N ILE A 498 14.42 -5.36 -3.66
CA ILE A 498 14.53 -4.44 -4.81
C ILE A 498 14.79 -2.99 -4.40
N SER A 499 14.48 -2.64 -3.15
CA SER A 499 14.60 -1.27 -2.62
C SER A 499 15.91 -0.99 -1.90
N TRP A 500 16.54 -2.02 -1.31
CA TRP A 500 17.66 -1.80 -0.39
C TRP A 500 18.86 -2.73 -0.57
N SER A 501 18.73 -3.86 -1.25
CA SER A 501 19.83 -4.81 -1.40
C SER A 501 20.86 -4.34 -2.43
N SER A 502 22.13 -4.66 -2.19
CA SER A 502 23.26 -4.33 -3.07
C SER A 502 23.13 -4.93 -4.47
N GLU A 503 22.49 -6.10 -4.60
CA GLU A 503 22.21 -6.77 -5.88
C GLU A 503 21.35 -5.87 -6.79
N TYR A 504 20.44 -5.08 -6.18
CA TYR A 504 19.51 -4.20 -6.89
C TYR A 504 19.96 -2.73 -6.90
N ILE A 505 21.27 -2.47 -6.89
CA ILE A 505 21.84 -1.11 -6.91
C ILE A 505 21.30 -0.28 -8.09
N ASN A 506 21.03 -0.90 -9.23
CA ASN A 506 20.51 -0.24 -10.42
C ASN A 506 18.98 -0.16 -10.48
N SER A 507 18.29 -0.67 -9.46
CA SER A 507 16.83 -0.54 -9.36
C SER A 507 16.44 0.92 -9.13
N THR A 508 15.39 1.37 -9.80
CA THR A 508 14.78 2.67 -9.52
C THR A 508 14.12 2.75 -8.14
N TYR A 509 13.87 1.60 -7.50
CA TYR A 509 13.37 1.51 -6.13
C TYR A 509 14.49 1.73 -5.10
N ASN A 510 15.73 1.32 -5.38
CA ASN A 510 16.91 1.67 -4.57
C ASN A 510 17.38 3.11 -4.90
N ALA A 511 16.51 4.09 -4.64
CA ALA A 511 16.78 5.47 -5.00
C ALA A 511 18.07 6.03 -4.35
N PRO A 512 18.39 5.76 -3.08
CA PRO A 512 19.65 6.23 -2.50
C PRO A 512 20.90 5.57 -3.11
N GLY A 513 20.77 4.41 -3.77
CA GLY A 513 21.92 3.66 -4.28
C GLY A 513 22.70 2.98 -3.16
N VAL A 514 21.98 2.39 -2.21
CA VAL A 514 22.60 1.70 -1.06
C VAL A 514 23.27 0.41 -1.50
N GLN A 515 24.49 0.21 -1.00
CA GLN A 515 25.23 -1.04 -1.04
C GLN A 515 25.81 -1.28 0.35
N SER A 516 25.20 -2.16 1.13
CA SER A 516 25.57 -2.40 2.53
C SER A 516 25.45 -3.87 2.88
N PRO A 517 26.55 -4.54 3.24
CA PRO A 517 26.51 -5.93 3.70
C PRO A 517 25.60 -6.15 4.92
N VAL A 518 25.47 -5.14 5.79
CA VAL A 518 24.56 -5.17 6.93
C VAL A 518 23.12 -5.26 6.48
N ILE A 519 22.73 -4.40 5.56
CA ILE A 519 21.36 -4.37 5.01
C ILE A 519 21.08 -5.63 4.21
N ASP A 520 22.04 -6.08 3.39
CA ASP A 520 21.91 -7.35 2.63
C ASP A 520 21.68 -8.54 3.56
N SER A 521 22.41 -8.61 4.68
CA SER A 521 22.24 -9.68 5.67
C SER A 521 20.85 -9.64 6.32
N LEU A 522 20.36 -8.46 6.71
CA LEU A 522 19.02 -8.32 7.28
C LEU A 522 17.92 -8.67 6.28
N ILE A 523 18.04 -8.22 5.04
CA ILE A 523 17.07 -8.52 3.97
C ILE A 523 17.02 -10.01 3.66
N ASN A 524 18.18 -10.69 3.54
CA ASN A 524 18.21 -12.12 3.32
C ASN A 524 17.53 -12.90 4.45
N GLN A 525 17.71 -12.47 5.69
CA GLN A 525 17.02 -13.06 6.84
C GLN A 525 15.51 -12.75 6.82
N ILE A 526 15.09 -11.54 6.40
CA ILE A 526 13.68 -11.20 6.21
C ILE A 526 13.04 -12.11 5.16
N ILE A 527 13.71 -12.33 4.02
CA ILE A 527 13.22 -13.24 2.96
C ILE A 527 13.05 -14.65 3.50
N ALA A 528 14.04 -15.16 4.25
CA ALA A 528 13.98 -16.48 4.85
C ALA A 528 12.94 -16.60 5.99
N ALA A 529 12.51 -15.49 6.59
CA ALA A 529 11.55 -15.44 7.67
C ALA A 529 10.11 -15.20 7.22
N GLN A 530 9.85 -15.11 5.90
CA GLN A 530 8.50 -14.84 5.40
C GLN A 530 7.49 -15.85 5.96
N GLY A 531 6.31 -15.35 6.34
CA GLY A 531 5.27 -16.15 7.00
C GLY A 531 5.46 -16.36 8.51
N ASN A 532 6.61 -15.99 9.10
CA ASN A 532 6.89 -16.14 10.53
C ASN A 532 6.97 -14.77 11.22
N LYS A 533 5.87 -14.37 11.86
CA LYS A 533 5.74 -13.07 12.53
C LYS A 533 6.79 -12.85 13.62
N GLU A 534 7.07 -13.87 14.44
CA GLU A 534 8.01 -13.78 15.56
C GLU A 534 9.44 -13.48 15.11
N LYS A 535 9.85 -14.07 13.97
CA LYS A 535 11.16 -13.81 13.36
C LYS A 535 11.19 -12.47 12.62
N LEU A 536 10.11 -12.09 11.94
CA LEU A 536 10.04 -10.84 11.17
C LEU A 536 10.05 -9.60 12.07
N LEU A 537 9.49 -9.69 13.28
CA LEU A 537 9.38 -8.52 14.15
C LEU A 537 10.74 -7.90 14.51
N PRO A 538 11.71 -8.62 15.08
CA PRO A 538 13.03 -8.06 15.36
C PRO A 538 13.81 -7.70 14.09
N LEU A 539 13.64 -8.44 13.00
CA LEU A 539 14.29 -8.15 11.71
C LEU A 539 13.80 -6.84 11.10
N GLY A 540 12.49 -6.59 11.12
CA GLY A 540 11.91 -5.35 10.63
C GLY A 540 12.37 -4.14 11.44
N ARG A 541 12.37 -4.24 12.77
CA ARG A 541 12.86 -3.19 13.68
C ARG A 541 14.36 -2.94 13.50
N ALA A 542 15.16 -3.99 13.39
CA ALA A 542 16.60 -3.85 13.15
C ALA A 542 16.86 -3.14 11.81
N LEU A 543 16.15 -3.52 10.74
CA LEU A 543 16.29 -2.87 9.44
C LEU A 543 15.85 -1.39 9.50
N ASP A 544 14.69 -1.08 10.08
CA ASP A 544 14.20 0.29 10.23
C ASP A 544 15.22 1.19 10.94
N ARG A 545 15.78 0.68 12.05
CA ARG A 545 16.82 1.36 12.84
C ARG A 545 18.09 1.63 12.03
N VAL A 546 18.55 0.64 11.27
CA VAL A 546 19.75 0.79 10.42
C VAL A 546 19.49 1.81 9.31
N LEU A 547 18.32 1.76 8.65
CA LEU A 547 17.99 2.69 7.56
C LEU A 547 17.84 4.12 8.06
N THR A 548 17.14 4.33 9.17
CA THR A 548 16.90 5.68 9.71
C THR A 548 18.18 6.33 10.21
N TRP A 549 19.03 5.65 10.99
CA TRP A 549 20.28 6.19 11.52
C TRP A 549 21.37 6.40 10.45
N ASN A 550 21.23 5.82 9.27
CA ASN A 550 22.13 6.10 8.15
C ASN A 550 21.72 7.30 7.31
N TYR A 551 20.54 7.89 7.56
CA TYR A 551 20.06 9.06 6.81
C TYR A 551 20.13 8.87 5.29
N TYR A 552 19.77 7.67 4.78
CA TYR A 552 19.73 7.44 3.33
C TYR A 552 18.66 8.28 2.65
N MET A 553 17.59 8.58 3.37
CA MET A 553 16.57 9.53 2.96
C MET A 553 16.23 10.49 4.10
N LEU A 554 15.95 11.74 3.75
CA LEU A 554 15.46 12.75 4.68
C LEU A 554 13.95 12.52 4.88
N PRO A 555 13.48 12.31 6.13
CA PRO A 555 12.07 12.13 6.39
C PRO A 555 11.30 13.43 6.21
N MET A 556 10.22 13.39 5.43
CA MET A 556 9.31 14.52 5.24
C MET A 556 8.06 14.34 6.11
N TRP A 557 6.98 13.83 5.55
CA TRP A 557 5.69 13.71 6.24
C TRP A 557 4.80 12.61 5.67
N TYR A 558 3.74 12.33 6.41
CA TYR A 558 2.64 11.48 5.98
C TYR A 558 1.30 12.03 6.48
N MET A 559 0.20 11.52 5.96
CA MET A 559 -1.15 11.91 6.39
C MET A 559 -1.63 10.92 7.46
N ALA A 560 -1.74 11.39 8.71
CA ALA A 560 -2.15 10.56 9.85
C ALA A 560 -3.68 10.42 9.97
N GLU A 561 -4.44 11.28 9.27
CA GLU A 561 -5.90 11.31 9.33
C GLU A 561 -6.48 11.31 7.92
N ASP A 562 -7.54 10.50 7.73
CA ASP A 562 -8.39 10.58 6.56
C ASP A 562 -9.38 11.73 6.74
N ARG A 563 -9.38 12.67 5.80
CA ARG A 563 -10.28 13.84 5.82
C ARG A 563 -11.48 13.56 4.95
N LEU A 564 -12.63 13.42 5.59
CA LEU A 564 -13.88 13.06 4.96
C LEU A 564 -14.92 14.16 5.11
N ALA A 565 -15.68 14.40 4.05
CA ALA A 565 -16.91 15.18 4.13
C ALA A 565 -18.02 14.44 3.39
N TRP A 566 -19.22 14.40 4.00
CA TRP A 566 -20.37 13.74 3.39
C TRP A 566 -21.68 14.43 3.78
N TRP A 567 -22.65 14.32 2.89
CA TRP A 567 -24.01 14.73 3.19
C TRP A 567 -24.64 13.79 4.20
N ASP A 568 -25.19 14.32 5.30
CA ASP A 568 -25.69 13.54 6.46
C ASP A 568 -26.99 12.78 6.16
N LYS A 569 -26.91 11.84 5.24
CA LYS A 569 -27.98 10.90 4.90
C LYS A 569 -27.57 9.45 5.04
N PHE A 570 -26.44 9.20 5.72
CA PHE A 570 -25.90 7.87 5.95
C PHE A 570 -25.69 7.60 7.43
N SER A 571 -25.83 6.36 7.82
CA SER A 571 -25.37 5.84 9.09
C SER A 571 -24.27 4.81 8.90
N GLN A 572 -23.49 4.61 9.94
CA GLN A 572 -22.27 3.82 9.95
C GLN A 572 -22.29 2.81 11.08
N PRO A 573 -21.55 1.68 11.01
CA PRO A 573 -21.32 0.81 12.14
C PRO A 573 -20.66 1.56 13.31
N ALA A 574 -20.87 1.06 14.53
CA ALA A 574 -20.23 1.61 15.74
C ALA A 574 -18.71 1.43 15.75
N VAL A 575 -18.25 0.33 15.15
CA VAL A 575 -16.82 0.01 14.97
C VAL A 575 -16.45 0.24 13.52
N ARG A 576 -15.38 0.98 13.29
CA ARG A 576 -14.84 1.23 11.96
C ARG A 576 -13.70 0.26 11.66
N PRO A 577 -13.55 -0.22 10.42
CA PRO A 577 -12.39 -1.03 10.05
C PRO A 577 -11.11 -0.19 10.11
N VAL A 578 -9.98 -0.87 10.40
CA VAL A 578 -8.67 -0.21 10.56
C VAL A 578 -8.03 0.11 9.21
N TYR A 579 -8.24 -0.75 8.19
CA TYR A 579 -7.50 -0.71 6.92
C TYR A 579 -8.35 -0.21 5.73
N SER A 580 -9.56 0.30 5.98
CA SER A 580 -10.40 0.94 4.98
C SER A 580 -11.31 1.99 5.60
N LEU A 581 -11.94 2.82 4.76
CA LEU A 581 -12.97 3.76 5.21
C LEU A 581 -14.30 3.05 5.56
N GLY A 582 -14.45 1.79 5.19
CA GLY A 582 -15.63 1.00 5.47
C GLY A 582 -16.91 1.47 4.77
N ILE A 583 -16.84 2.20 3.67
CA ILE A 583 -18.02 2.77 2.98
C ILE A 583 -18.99 1.69 2.53
N ASP A 584 -18.54 0.49 2.24
CA ASP A 584 -19.36 -0.66 1.88
C ASP A 584 -20.17 -1.24 3.05
N THR A 585 -19.87 -0.79 4.28
CA THR A 585 -20.62 -1.13 5.50
C THR A 585 -21.65 -0.06 5.88
N TRP A 586 -21.61 1.12 5.26
CA TRP A 586 -22.56 2.20 5.50
C TRP A 586 -23.91 1.87 4.92
N TRP A 587 -24.97 2.57 5.40
CA TRP A 587 -26.32 2.43 4.87
C TRP A 587 -27.02 3.78 4.75
N TYR A 588 -28.01 3.83 3.86
CA TYR A 588 -28.87 5.00 3.71
C TYR A 588 -29.82 5.12 4.91
N ASP A 589 -29.80 6.27 5.58
CA ASP A 589 -30.64 6.56 6.74
C ASP A 589 -31.76 7.52 6.34
N VAL A 590 -32.97 7.00 6.20
CA VAL A 590 -34.15 7.78 5.79
C VAL A 590 -34.44 8.93 6.76
N ASN A 591 -34.26 8.70 8.08
CA ASN A 591 -34.53 9.73 9.09
C ASN A 591 -33.54 10.91 9.01
N LYS A 592 -32.30 10.66 8.64
CA LYS A 592 -31.31 11.71 8.38
C LYS A 592 -31.59 12.40 7.05
N ALA A 593 -31.83 11.65 6.01
CA ALA A 593 -32.05 12.16 4.65
C ALA A 593 -33.27 13.12 4.57
N THR A 594 -34.35 12.83 5.29
CA THR A 594 -35.54 13.71 5.33
C THR A 594 -35.31 15.07 5.98
N LYS A 595 -34.22 15.24 6.73
CA LYS A 595 -33.84 16.52 7.36
C LYS A 595 -33.01 17.40 6.43
N LEU A 596 -32.51 16.87 5.33
CA LEU A 596 -31.72 17.62 4.37
C LEU A 596 -32.62 18.52 3.50
N PRO A 597 -32.14 19.69 3.08
CA PRO A 597 -32.87 20.53 2.15
C PRO A 597 -33.08 19.82 0.81
N SER A 598 -34.15 20.19 0.09
CA SER A 598 -34.36 19.69 -1.26
C SER A 598 -33.18 20.05 -2.18
N ALA A 599 -32.97 19.29 -3.24
CA ALA A 599 -31.87 19.53 -4.19
C ALA A 599 -31.83 20.98 -4.74
N ARG A 600 -32.98 21.66 -4.82
CA ARG A 600 -33.07 23.10 -5.19
C ARG A 600 -32.53 24.04 -4.11
N GLN A 601 -32.55 23.64 -2.83
CA GLN A 601 -32.09 24.46 -1.70
C GLN A 601 -30.65 24.18 -1.30
N GLN A 602 -30.04 23.14 -1.87
CA GLN A 602 -28.65 22.74 -1.58
C GLN A 602 -27.64 23.64 -2.30
N GLY A 603 -28.02 24.26 -3.41
CA GLY A 603 -27.17 25.16 -4.19
C GLY A 603 -27.20 26.64 -3.76
N GLU A 604 -28.06 27.03 -2.79
CA GLU A 604 -28.13 28.38 -2.17
C GLU A 604 -27.33 28.40 -0.85
#